data_3a26c35a7a54b613fa922a3815ba88cf
#
_entry.id   3a26c35a7a54b613fa922a3815ba88cf
#
_cell.length_a   1.000
_cell.length_b   1.000
_cell.length_c   1.000
_cell.angle_alpha   90.00
_cell.angle_beta   90.00
_cell.angle_gamma   90.00
#
_symmetry.space_group_name_H-M   'P 1'
#
loop_
_entity.id
_entity.type
_entity.pdbx_description
1 polymer ?
#
loop_
_entity_poly.entity_id
_entity_poly.type
_entity_poly.pdbx_seq_one_letter_code
_entity_poly.pdbx_strand_id
1 'polypeptide(L)'
;MPNNTNQPNTYQPETLAVHAGTVRSQFGEHSEALFLTSSFVFENAAQAAARFIGEEPGNIYSRFTNPTVTMFEERLAAMEGAEQCIATASGMSAILACVMGVLKAGDHVLASRSLFGATVNLFNNIIKKFGVETTYVSATDVAEWKAAVRPNTKLFFLETPSNPLTEISDIAAIAAVAKQCGALLAVDNCFCTPILQRPLQLGADIVIHSATKYIDGQGRALGGAVLGSKKNLESVYGFLRTAGPTMSAFNAWIFLKGMETLKIRMEAHSANALELARWLSAQPNVQRVFYPGLPSHPQHDLAMRQQKTGGGIVSFEVKGGKQAAWRVIDNTKLLSITANLGDTKTTITHPASTTHARITPEARAAAGITDGLIRIAVGLEAVTDIQADLARGLSD
;
A
#
# COMPACT_ATOMS: atom_id res chain seq x y z
N MET A 1 -15.74 18.86 -24.95
CA MET A 1 -15.18 20.07 -24.30
C MET A 1 -13.82 19.67 -23.77
N PRO A 2 -12.74 20.44 -23.99
CA PRO A 2 -11.45 20.10 -23.42
C PRO A 2 -11.51 20.18 -21.90
N ASN A 3 -11.14 19.12 -21.22
CA ASN A 3 -11.03 19.07 -19.77
C ASN A 3 -9.98 20.11 -19.32
N ASN A 4 -10.41 21.06 -18.51
CA ASN A 4 -9.55 22.08 -17.92
C ASN A 4 -8.75 21.45 -16.77
N THR A 5 -7.69 20.71 -17.10
CA THR A 5 -6.82 19.97 -16.16
C THR A 5 -5.87 20.88 -15.37
N ASN A 6 -5.96 22.22 -15.49
CA ASN A 6 -5.02 23.19 -14.91
C ASN A 6 -5.57 23.98 -13.71
N GLN A 7 -6.72 23.64 -13.14
CA GLN A 7 -7.09 24.23 -11.86
C GLN A 7 -6.43 23.44 -10.71
N PRO A 8 -5.81 24.13 -9.73
CA PRO A 8 -5.33 23.45 -8.53
C PRO A 8 -6.50 22.71 -7.90
N ASN A 9 -6.29 21.45 -7.60
CA ASN A 9 -7.33 20.56 -7.13
C ASN A 9 -7.72 20.95 -5.70
N THR A 10 -8.67 21.87 -5.57
CA THR A 10 -9.12 22.45 -4.29
C THR A 10 -10.14 21.59 -3.57
N TYR A 11 -10.58 20.51 -4.20
CA TYR A 11 -11.58 19.62 -3.63
C TYR A 11 -11.01 18.72 -2.54
N GLN A 12 -11.88 18.34 -1.61
CA GLN A 12 -11.56 17.38 -0.56
C GLN A 12 -11.37 15.96 -1.14
N PRO A 13 -10.61 15.07 -0.46
CA PRO A 13 -10.33 13.72 -0.95
C PRO A 13 -11.53 12.90 -1.37
N GLU A 14 -12.64 13.03 -0.63
CA GLU A 14 -13.88 12.33 -0.94
C GLU A 14 -14.54 12.81 -2.24
N THR A 15 -14.44 14.10 -2.57
CA THR A 15 -14.90 14.64 -3.85
C THR A 15 -13.98 14.19 -4.99
N LEU A 16 -12.66 14.19 -4.75
CA LEU A 16 -11.68 13.68 -5.70
C LEU A 16 -11.89 12.20 -5.99
N ALA A 17 -12.23 11.40 -4.97
CA ALA A 17 -12.48 9.97 -5.10
C ALA A 17 -13.62 9.62 -6.07
N VAL A 18 -14.58 10.50 -6.26
CA VAL A 18 -15.74 10.27 -7.13
C VAL A 18 -15.73 11.05 -8.44
N HIS A 19 -14.85 12.05 -8.58
CA HIS A 19 -14.85 12.94 -9.76
C HIS A 19 -13.52 13.04 -10.49
N ALA A 20 -12.38 12.93 -9.79
CA ALA A 20 -11.08 13.17 -10.42
C ALA A 20 -10.78 12.14 -11.51
N GLY A 21 -10.19 12.61 -12.61
CA GLY A 21 -9.79 11.79 -13.74
C GLY A 21 -10.95 11.29 -14.62
N THR A 22 -12.22 11.58 -14.30
CA THR A 22 -13.35 11.13 -15.12
C THR A 22 -13.33 11.80 -16.50
N VAL A 23 -13.19 10.98 -17.54
CA VAL A 23 -13.28 11.39 -18.95
C VAL A 23 -14.47 10.72 -19.60
N ARG A 24 -15.32 11.48 -20.27
CA ARG A 24 -16.46 10.97 -21.01
C ARG A 24 -16.13 10.78 -22.48
N SER A 25 -16.61 9.70 -23.08
CA SER A 25 -16.52 9.47 -24.51
C SER A 25 -17.53 10.35 -25.28
N GLN A 26 -17.58 10.17 -26.59
CA GLN A 26 -18.56 10.82 -27.44
C GLN A 26 -20.05 10.52 -27.10
N PHE A 27 -20.28 9.48 -26.30
CA PHE A 27 -21.63 9.09 -25.88
C PHE A 27 -22.09 9.82 -24.60
N GLY A 28 -21.21 10.56 -23.89
CA GLY A 28 -21.55 11.34 -22.72
C GLY A 28 -21.98 10.49 -21.50
N GLU A 29 -21.48 9.28 -21.38
CA GLU A 29 -21.79 8.35 -20.29
C GLU A 29 -21.54 8.96 -18.93
N HIS A 30 -22.39 8.63 -17.93
CA HIS A 30 -22.26 9.16 -16.57
C HIS A 30 -21.15 8.45 -15.78
N SER A 31 -21.05 7.14 -15.90
CA SER A 31 -20.00 6.33 -15.24
C SER A 31 -18.78 6.19 -16.17
N GLU A 32 -17.63 5.87 -15.61
CA GLU A 32 -16.39 5.67 -16.37
C GLU A 32 -16.53 4.51 -17.35
N ALA A 33 -16.16 4.77 -18.62
CA ALA A 33 -16.18 3.76 -19.66
C ALA A 33 -15.01 2.75 -19.48
N LEU A 34 -15.28 1.50 -19.80
CA LEU A 34 -14.30 0.42 -19.78
C LEU A 34 -13.77 0.14 -21.20
N PHE A 35 -12.53 0.54 -21.48
CA PHE A 35 -11.88 0.34 -22.79
C PHE A 35 -11.07 -0.96 -22.82
N LEU A 36 -11.74 -2.07 -23.11
CA LEU A 36 -11.10 -3.39 -23.27
C LEU A 36 -10.52 -3.55 -24.68
N THR A 37 -9.36 -2.94 -24.89
CA THR A 37 -8.61 -3.08 -26.14
C THR A 37 -7.10 -3.15 -25.84
N SER A 38 -6.35 -3.85 -26.67
CA SER A 38 -4.88 -3.89 -26.59
C SER A 38 -4.23 -2.76 -27.39
N SER A 39 -4.89 -2.21 -28.42
CA SER A 39 -4.29 -1.23 -29.33
C SER A 39 -5.32 -0.23 -29.84
N PHE A 40 -4.83 0.87 -30.40
CA PHE A 40 -5.63 1.97 -30.92
C PHE A 40 -5.26 2.21 -32.38
N VAL A 41 -6.24 2.59 -33.20
CA VAL A 41 -6.03 2.91 -34.62
C VAL A 41 -5.60 4.37 -34.81
N PHE A 42 -4.89 4.63 -35.88
CA PHE A 42 -4.44 5.97 -36.27
C PHE A 42 -5.14 6.38 -37.58
N GLU A 43 -5.29 7.67 -37.78
CA GLU A 43 -5.88 8.22 -39.01
C GLU A 43 -4.99 7.97 -40.22
N ASN A 44 -3.66 8.01 -40.04
CA ASN A 44 -2.68 7.80 -41.10
C ASN A 44 -1.30 7.46 -40.50
N ALA A 45 -0.34 7.13 -41.38
CA ALA A 45 1.02 6.76 -40.96
C ALA A 45 1.79 7.90 -40.31
N ALA A 46 1.55 9.14 -40.69
CA ALA A 46 2.20 10.32 -40.07
C ALA A 46 1.76 10.51 -38.62
N GLN A 47 0.46 10.38 -38.33
CA GLN A 47 -0.07 10.41 -36.98
C GLN A 47 0.50 9.25 -36.15
N ALA A 48 0.58 8.05 -36.72
CA ALA A 48 1.19 6.92 -35.98
C ALA A 48 2.64 7.24 -35.62
N ALA A 49 3.44 7.75 -36.56
CA ALA A 49 4.84 8.14 -36.29
C ALA A 49 4.93 9.21 -35.20
N ALA A 50 4.15 10.29 -35.28
CA ALA A 50 4.14 11.39 -34.33
C ALA A 50 3.78 10.92 -32.91
N ARG A 51 2.80 10.02 -32.74
CA ARG A 51 2.44 9.45 -31.44
C ARG A 51 3.53 8.55 -30.86
N PHE A 52 4.19 7.73 -31.70
CA PHE A 52 5.26 6.85 -31.23
C PHE A 52 6.48 7.60 -30.69
N ILE A 53 6.81 8.79 -31.27
CA ILE A 53 7.92 9.64 -30.82
C ILE A 53 7.50 10.72 -29.81
N GLY A 54 6.19 10.79 -29.46
CA GLY A 54 5.65 11.71 -28.44
C GLY A 54 5.40 13.15 -28.93
N GLU A 55 5.42 13.40 -30.23
CA GLU A 55 5.09 14.71 -30.83
C GLU A 55 3.58 14.98 -30.83
N GLU A 56 2.75 13.94 -30.89
CA GLU A 56 1.31 14.03 -30.75
C GLU A 56 0.83 13.18 -29.57
N PRO A 57 0.02 13.76 -28.65
CA PRO A 57 -0.57 12.99 -27.54
C PRO A 57 -1.63 12.01 -28.06
N GLY A 58 -1.76 10.86 -27.38
CA GLY A 58 -2.80 9.88 -27.70
C GLY A 58 -2.44 8.46 -27.28
N ASN A 59 -3.43 7.59 -27.38
CA ASN A 59 -3.23 6.18 -27.06
C ASN A 59 -2.62 5.44 -28.26
N ILE A 60 -1.72 4.50 -27.97
CA ILE A 60 -1.02 3.68 -28.96
C ILE A 60 -1.32 2.21 -28.70
N TYR A 61 -1.01 1.76 -27.50
CA TYR A 61 -1.07 0.38 -27.06
C TYR A 61 -1.31 0.32 -25.54
N SER A 62 -2.21 -0.53 -25.07
CA SER A 62 -2.67 -0.51 -23.69
C SER A 62 -1.59 -0.83 -22.64
N ARG A 63 -0.46 -1.44 -23.04
CA ARG A 63 0.71 -1.55 -22.15
C ARG A 63 1.35 -0.18 -21.87
N PHE A 64 1.18 0.81 -22.73
CA PHE A 64 1.70 2.16 -22.55
C PHE A 64 0.67 3.06 -21.88
N THR A 65 -0.52 3.16 -22.48
CA THR A 65 -1.63 3.98 -22.02
C THR A 65 -2.96 3.34 -22.41
N ASN A 66 -3.94 3.45 -21.51
CA ASN A 66 -5.32 3.03 -21.76
C ASN A 66 -6.24 4.02 -21.05
N PRO A 67 -7.33 4.52 -21.69
CA PRO A 67 -8.16 5.55 -21.08
C PRO A 67 -8.72 5.18 -19.70
N THR A 68 -9.12 3.92 -19.48
CA THR A 68 -9.61 3.47 -18.17
C THR A 68 -8.50 3.44 -17.12
N VAL A 69 -7.29 2.98 -17.50
CA VAL A 69 -6.13 2.98 -16.60
C VAL A 69 -5.72 4.41 -16.27
N THR A 70 -5.72 5.31 -17.24
CA THR A 70 -5.41 6.74 -17.04
C THR A 70 -6.40 7.39 -16.07
N MET A 71 -7.71 7.11 -16.16
CA MET A 71 -8.69 7.60 -15.19
C MET A 71 -8.38 7.14 -13.75
N PHE A 72 -7.96 5.88 -13.58
CA PHE A 72 -7.52 5.37 -12.28
C PHE A 72 -6.26 6.11 -11.78
N GLU A 73 -5.26 6.27 -12.64
CA GLU A 73 -4.00 6.96 -12.31
C GLU A 73 -4.24 8.41 -11.89
N GLU A 74 -5.04 9.16 -12.66
CA GLU A 74 -5.36 10.55 -12.35
C GLU A 74 -6.15 10.69 -11.04
N ARG A 75 -7.10 9.80 -10.80
CA ARG A 75 -7.91 9.81 -9.57
C ARG A 75 -7.05 9.53 -8.33
N LEU A 76 -6.23 8.49 -8.37
CA LEU A 76 -5.37 8.15 -7.25
C LEU A 76 -4.29 9.21 -7.02
N ALA A 77 -3.71 9.77 -8.09
CA ALA A 77 -2.77 10.90 -8.00
C ALA A 77 -3.41 12.11 -7.32
N ALA A 78 -4.63 12.48 -7.72
CA ALA A 78 -5.37 13.59 -7.11
C ALA A 78 -5.65 13.37 -5.62
N MET A 79 -6.04 12.15 -5.23
CA MET A 79 -6.31 11.79 -3.83
C MET A 79 -5.04 11.81 -2.98
N GLU A 80 -3.90 11.34 -3.50
CA GLU A 80 -2.61 11.32 -2.80
C GLU A 80 -1.92 12.70 -2.79
N GLY A 81 -2.28 13.59 -3.72
CA GLY A 81 -1.62 14.87 -3.95
C GLY A 81 -0.33 14.74 -4.75
N ALA A 82 -0.25 13.73 -5.62
CA ALA A 82 0.89 13.47 -6.50
C ALA A 82 0.73 14.17 -7.86
N GLU A 83 1.85 14.47 -8.51
CA GLU A 83 1.85 14.98 -9.90
C GLU A 83 1.56 13.88 -10.92
N GLN A 84 1.92 12.64 -10.59
CA GLN A 84 1.75 11.46 -11.46
C GLN A 84 1.51 10.21 -10.64
N CYS A 85 0.73 9.30 -11.20
CA CYS A 85 0.57 7.93 -10.78
C CYS A 85 0.90 6.99 -11.94
N ILE A 86 1.52 5.86 -11.66
CA ILE A 86 1.81 4.79 -12.61
C ILE A 86 1.14 3.51 -12.09
N ALA A 87 0.14 3.02 -12.80
CA ALA A 87 -0.59 1.82 -12.46
C ALA A 87 0.18 0.55 -12.85
N THR A 88 0.20 -0.43 -11.95
CA THR A 88 0.92 -1.69 -12.12
C THR A 88 0.03 -2.91 -11.88
N ALA A 89 0.44 -4.08 -12.35
CA ALA A 89 -0.32 -5.33 -12.24
C ALA A 89 -0.55 -5.80 -10.80
N SER A 90 0.28 -5.36 -9.85
CA SER A 90 0.18 -5.71 -8.42
C SER A 90 0.99 -4.74 -7.56
N GLY A 91 0.80 -4.75 -6.23
CA GLY A 91 1.65 -3.99 -5.30
C GLY A 91 3.13 -4.39 -5.41
N MET A 92 3.44 -5.68 -5.57
CA MET A 92 4.83 -6.14 -5.77
C MET A 92 5.42 -5.66 -7.09
N SER A 93 4.61 -5.55 -8.16
CA SER A 93 5.04 -4.93 -9.42
C SER A 93 5.31 -3.44 -9.27
N ALA A 94 4.57 -2.75 -8.39
CA ALA A 94 4.81 -1.34 -8.06
C ALA A 94 6.17 -1.17 -7.36
N ILE A 95 6.45 -2.00 -6.35
CA ILE A 95 7.75 -2.00 -5.65
C ILE A 95 8.89 -2.32 -6.63
N LEU A 96 8.73 -3.37 -7.46
CA LEU A 96 9.73 -3.74 -8.46
C LEU A 96 9.98 -2.59 -9.45
N ALA A 97 8.91 -1.97 -9.98
CA ALA A 97 9.05 -0.86 -10.92
C ALA A 97 9.73 0.35 -10.30
N CYS A 98 9.41 0.69 -9.04
CA CYS A 98 10.09 1.73 -8.29
C CYS A 98 11.58 1.44 -8.17
N VAL A 99 11.95 0.26 -7.68
CA VAL A 99 13.34 -0.12 -7.43
C VAL A 99 14.16 -0.18 -8.72
N MET A 100 13.64 -0.85 -9.75
CA MET A 100 14.34 -1.01 -11.03
C MET A 100 14.39 0.27 -11.86
N GLY A 101 13.42 1.18 -11.66
CA GLY A 101 13.42 2.50 -12.30
C GLY A 101 14.41 3.47 -11.65
N VAL A 102 14.53 3.41 -10.32
CA VAL A 102 15.33 4.39 -9.54
C VAL A 102 16.79 3.97 -9.38
N LEU A 103 17.08 2.66 -9.30
CA LEU A 103 18.37 2.12 -8.92
C LEU A 103 19.10 1.48 -10.10
N LYS A 104 20.44 1.45 -9.99
CA LYS A 104 21.36 0.75 -10.89
C LYS A 104 22.34 -0.10 -10.10
N ALA A 105 23.13 -0.93 -10.79
CA ALA A 105 24.17 -1.70 -10.17
C ALA A 105 25.18 -0.80 -9.41
N GLY A 106 25.52 -1.21 -8.20
CA GLY A 106 26.38 -0.46 -7.28
C GLY A 106 25.63 0.50 -6.35
N ASP A 107 24.33 0.73 -6.54
CA ASP A 107 23.53 1.53 -5.64
C ASP A 107 23.13 0.75 -4.36
N HIS A 108 22.78 1.49 -3.32
CA HIS A 108 22.41 0.96 -2.01
C HIS A 108 20.99 1.41 -1.62
N VAL A 109 20.21 0.46 -1.08
CA VAL A 109 18.91 0.68 -0.46
C VAL A 109 19.04 0.62 1.05
N LEU A 110 18.50 1.61 1.74
CA LEU A 110 18.30 1.58 3.17
C LEU A 110 16.84 1.31 3.47
N ALA A 111 16.52 0.18 4.06
CA ALA A 111 15.16 -0.31 4.20
C ALA A 111 14.77 -0.57 5.66
N SER A 112 13.51 -0.34 6.01
CA SER A 112 12.97 -0.81 7.30
C SER A 112 13.06 -2.33 7.37
N ARG A 113 13.40 -2.88 8.57
CA ARG A 113 13.34 -4.34 8.78
C ARG A 113 11.91 -4.86 8.95
N SER A 114 10.96 -3.96 9.20
CA SER A 114 9.54 -4.29 9.38
C SER A 114 8.76 -4.16 8.06
N LEU A 115 9.28 -4.79 6.99
CA LEU A 115 8.64 -4.85 5.67
C LEU A 115 7.88 -6.16 5.48
N PHE A 116 6.90 -6.14 4.57
CA PHE A 116 6.25 -7.34 4.08
C PHE A 116 7.26 -8.38 3.56
N GLY A 117 7.08 -9.65 3.93
CA GLY A 117 8.06 -10.71 3.63
C GLY A 117 8.42 -10.86 2.15
N ALA A 118 7.48 -10.61 1.22
CA ALA A 118 7.78 -10.65 -0.21
C ALA A 118 8.68 -9.47 -0.64
N THR A 119 8.57 -8.30 -0.02
CA THR A 119 9.46 -7.16 -0.26
C THR A 119 10.88 -7.46 0.22
N VAL A 120 11.02 -8.07 1.40
CA VAL A 120 12.31 -8.54 1.91
C VAL A 120 12.93 -9.57 0.95
N ASN A 121 12.13 -10.51 0.46
CA ASN A 121 12.58 -11.50 -0.52
C ASN A 121 13.00 -10.85 -1.86
N LEU A 122 12.25 -9.85 -2.33
CA LEU A 122 12.61 -9.08 -3.52
C LEU A 122 14.01 -8.44 -3.35
N PHE A 123 14.24 -7.77 -2.24
CA PHE A 123 15.52 -7.09 -1.97
C PHE A 123 16.67 -8.07 -1.82
N ASN A 124 16.50 -9.12 -1.03
CA ASN A 124 17.59 -10.06 -0.72
C ASN A 124 17.93 -11.02 -1.86
N ASN A 125 16.94 -11.42 -2.67
CA ASN A 125 17.10 -12.53 -3.61
C ASN A 125 16.91 -12.14 -5.08
N ILE A 126 16.29 -11.00 -5.38
CA ILE A 126 16.07 -10.57 -6.76
C ILE A 126 16.97 -9.38 -7.10
N ILE A 127 16.77 -8.21 -6.47
CA ILE A 127 17.55 -7.02 -6.85
C ILE A 127 19.04 -7.13 -6.52
N LYS A 128 19.38 -7.89 -5.51
CA LYS A 128 20.79 -8.22 -5.19
C LYS A 128 21.53 -8.85 -6.38
N LYS A 129 20.84 -9.66 -7.21
CA LYS A 129 21.43 -10.26 -8.43
C LYS A 129 21.78 -9.21 -9.49
N PHE A 130 21.19 -8.03 -9.41
CA PHE A 130 21.45 -6.90 -10.29
C PHE A 130 22.43 -5.88 -9.67
N GLY A 131 23.15 -6.30 -8.63
CA GLY A 131 24.22 -5.50 -8.00
C GLY A 131 23.74 -4.39 -7.09
N VAL A 132 22.49 -4.45 -6.59
CA VAL A 132 21.96 -3.51 -5.59
C VAL A 132 22.06 -4.13 -4.21
N GLU A 133 22.68 -3.40 -3.26
CA GLU A 133 22.80 -3.84 -1.87
C GLU A 133 21.68 -3.23 -1.00
N THR A 134 21.26 -3.97 0.03
CA THR A 134 20.26 -3.51 1.00
C THR A 134 20.77 -3.62 2.41
N THR A 135 20.60 -2.56 3.21
CA THR A 135 20.78 -2.57 4.66
C THR A 135 19.44 -2.36 5.35
N TYR A 136 19.16 -3.18 6.36
CA TYR A 136 17.92 -3.10 7.12
C TYR A 136 18.16 -2.40 8.47
N VAL A 137 17.25 -1.47 8.80
CA VAL A 137 17.28 -0.66 10.02
C VAL A 137 15.93 -0.70 10.75
N SER A 138 15.90 -0.26 11.99
CA SER A 138 14.66 -0.17 12.78
C SER A 138 13.62 0.70 12.08
N ALA A 139 12.34 0.27 12.11
CA ALA A 139 11.22 1.09 11.62
C ALA A 139 11.06 2.38 12.44
N THR A 140 11.42 2.35 13.73
CA THR A 140 11.07 3.39 14.73
C THR A 140 12.26 4.19 15.24
N ASP A 141 13.50 3.80 14.92
CA ASP A 141 14.72 4.50 15.34
C ASP A 141 15.37 5.27 14.21
N VAL A 142 15.08 6.57 14.11
CA VAL A 142 15.65 7.48 13.08
C VAL A 142 17.17 7.60 13.17
N ALA A 143 17.77 7.39 14.36
CA ALA A 143 19.22 7.45 14.51
C ALA A 143 19.90 6.26 13.78
N GLU A 144 19.29 5.09 13.79
CA GLU A 144 19.78 3.92 13.04
C GLU A 144 19.75 4.19 11.52
N TRP A 145 18.67 4.83 11.01
CA TRP A 145 18.60 5.26 9.60
C TRP A 145 19.78 6.17 9.24
N LYS A 146 20.05 7.18 10.06
CA LYS A 146 21.14 8.13 9.83
C LYS A 146 22.50 7.46 9.87
N ALA A 147 22.74 6.57 10.82
CA ALA A 147 24.02 5.87 11.00
C ALA A 147 24.34 4.89 9.87
N ALA A 148 23.31 4.32 9.23
CA ALA A 148 23.46 3.32 8.18
C ALA A 148 23.60 3.90 6.75
N VAL A 149 23.57 5.23 6.58
CA VAL A 149 23.74 5.90 5.29
C VAL A 149 25.14 5.61 4.72
N ARG A 150 25.19 5.28 3.43
CA ARG A 150 26.45 5.06 2.67
C ARG A 150 26.55 6.09 1.54
N PRO A 151 27.75 6.35 0.99
CA PRO A 151 27.92 7.29 -0.14
C PRO A 151 27.10 6.92 -1.38
N ASN A 152 26.81 5.63 -1.58
CA ASN A 152 26.02 5.07 -2.67
C ASN A 152 24.55 4.81 -2.29
N THR A 153 24.06 5.27 -1.14
CA THR A 153 22.64 5.16 -0.77
C THR A 153 21.82 6.06 -1.69
N LYS A 154 20.83 5.47 -2.39
CA LYS A 154 19.95 6.17 -3.36
C LYS A 154 18.48 6.07 -3.02
N LEU A 155 18.09 5.07 -2.25
CA LEU A 155 16.70 4.83 -1.90
C LEU A 155 16.59 4.48 -0.41
N PHE A 156 15.67 5.16 0.27
CA PHE A 156 15.11 4.76 1.55
C PHE A 156 13.75 4.13 1.28
N PHE A 157 13.49 2.97 1.89
CA PHE A 157 12.25 2.24 1.68
C PHE A 157 11.63 1.83 3.02
N LEU A 158 10.37 2.19 3.25
CA LEU A 158 9.63 1.82 4.45
C LEU A 158 8.16 1.52 4.16
N GLU A 159 7.54 0.75 5.05
CA GLU A 159 6.11 0.47 5.12
C GLU A 159 5.61 0.96 6.48
N THR A 160 4.59 1.84 6.48
CA THR A 160 4.04 2.36 7.73
C THR A 160 2.55 2.68 7.62
N PRO A 161 1.70 2.11 8.52
CA PRO A 161 2.00 1.14 9.58
C PRO A 161 2.57 -0.17 9.04
N SER A 162 3.48 -0.81 9.78
CA SER A 162 4.13 -2.06 9.38
C SER A 162 3.20 -3.27 9.47
N ASN A 163 3.49 -4.32 8.69
CA ASN A 163 2.79 -5.60 8.75
C ASN A 163 3.68 -6.65 9.44
N PRO A 164 3.27 -7.30 10.56
CA PRO A 164 1.92 -7.30 11.14
C PRO A 164 1.74 -6.39 12.37
N LEU A 165 2.79 -5.81 12.93
CA LEU A 165 2.78 -5.19 14.27
C LEU A 165 2.29 -3.74 14.29
N THR A 166 1.96 -3.19 13.12
CA THR A 166 1.49 -1.80 12.99
C THR A 166 2.42 -0.74 13.60
N GLU A 167 3.75 -0.98 13.58
CA GLU A 167 4.74 0.01 13.98
C GLU A 167 4.67 1.23 13.05
N ILE A 168 4.86 2.40 13.64
CA ILE A 168 4.78 3.67 12.91
C ILE A 168 6.18 4.25 12.76
N SER A 169 6.61 4.42 11.52
CA SER A 169 7.84 5.14 11.18
C SER A 169 7.57 6.64 11.07
N ASP A 170 8.44 7.47 11.60
CA ASP A 170 8.37 8.93 11.45
C ASP A 170 8.80 9.32 10.02
N ILE A 171 7.81 9.44 9.13
CA ILE A 171 8.06 9.74 7.71
C ILE A 171 8.82 11.05 7.56
N ALA A 172 8.44 12.10 8.29
CA ALA A 172 9.06 13.42 8.16
C ALA A 172 10.52 13.42 8.61
N ALA A 173 10.81 12.75 9.73
CA ALA A 173 12.18 12.65 10.23
C ALA A 173 13.07 11.81 9.28
N ILE A 174 12.56 10.68 8.78
CA ILE A 174 13.31 9.82 7.85
C ILE A 174 13.50 10.54 6.50
N ALA A 175 12.48 11.26 5.99
CA ALA A 175 12.58 12.09 4.78
C ALA A 175 13.69 13.14 4.89
N ALA A 176 13.83 13.77 6.06
CA ALA A 176 14.90 14.72 6.32
C ALA A 176 16.29 14.10 6.19
N VAL A 177 16.47 12.85 6.70
CA VAL A 177 17.72 12.09 6.56
C VAL A 177 17.98 11.73 5.09
N ALA A 178 16.98 11.20 4.39
CA ALA A 178 17.10 10.85 2.97
C ALA A 178 17.51 12.07 2.11
N LYS A 179 16.86 13.21 2.34
CA LYS A 179 17.16 14.46 1.65
C LYS A 179 18.59 14.94 1.89
N GLN A 180 19.12 14.83 3.12
CA GLN A 180 20.48 15.25 3.48
C GLN A 180 21.53 14.45 2.71
N CYS A 181 21.30 13.19 2.39
CA CYS A 181 22.24 12.37 1.63
C CYS A 181 21.94 12.28 0.12
N GLY A 182 20.90 13.01 -0.36
CA GLY A 182 20.51 13.05 -1.77
C GLY A 182 19.85 11.75 -2.25
N ALA A 183 19.26 10.98 -1.34
CA ALA A 183 18.48 9.79 -1.65
C ALA A 183 16.97 10.09 -1.69
N LEU A 184 16.20 9.26 -2.40
CA LEU A 184 14.74 9.32 -2.41
C LEU A 184 14.17 8.51 -1.24
N LEU A 185 13.01 8.94 -0.71
CA LEU A 185 12.21 8.17 0.24
C LEU A 185 10.96 7.61 -0.46
N ALA A 186 10.87 6.27 -0.52
CA ALA A 186 9.66 5.56 -0.95
C ALA A 186 8.93 4.98 0.27
N VAL A 187 7.62 5.26 0.33
CA VAL A 187 6.73 4.81 1.42
C VAL A 187 5.63 3.93 0.85
N ASP A 188 5.54 2.68 1.32
CA ASP A 188 4.36 1.84 1.08
C ASP A 188 3.23 2.28 2.03
N ASN A 189 2.18 2.89 1.45
CA ASN A 189 1.03 3.46 2.15
C ASN A 189 -0.22 2.57 2.06
N CYS A 190 -0.04 1.29 1.83
CA CYS A 190 -1.10 0.34 1.55
C CYS A 190 -2.16 0.26 2.66
N PHE A 191 -1.75 0.35 3.94
CA PHE A 191 -2.67 0.22 5.09
C PHE A 191 -3.49 1.47 5.34
N CYS A 192 -2.91 2.64 5.16
CA CYS A 192 -3.58 3.91 5.44
C CYS A 192 -4.39 4.44 4.26
N THR A 193 -4.00 4.14 3.03
CA THR A 193 -4.57 4.78 1.84
C THR A 193 -4.44 6.32 1.88
N PRO A 194 -4.72 7.05 0.79
CA PRO A 194 -4.70 8.52 0.81
C PRO A 194 -5.73 9.15 1.77
N ILE A 195 -6.67 8.34 2.26
CA ILE A 195 -7.70 8.81 3.18
C ILE A 195 -7.16 9.04 4.58
N LEU A 196 -6.31 8.14 5.08
CA LEU A 196 -5.79 8.23 6.44
C LEU A 196 -4.41 8.89 6.52
N GLN A 197 -3.55 8.70 5.50
CA GLN A 197 -2.18 9.20 5.50
C GLN A 197 -1.76 9.60 4.10
N ARG A 198 -1.03 10.71 3.96
CA ARG A 198 -0.47 11.22 2.71
C ARG A 198 1.04 11.42 2.85
N PRO A 199 1.85 10.41 2.55
CA PRO A 199 3.30 10.45 2.75
C PRO A 199 4.01 11.57 1.99
N LEU A 200 3.53 11.97 0.80
CA LEU A 200 4.11 13.09 0.04
C LEU A 200 4.05 14.40 0.82
N GLN A 201 2.98 14.64 1.57
CA GLN A 201 2.84 15.84 2.42
C GLN A 201 3.78 15.81 3.64
N LEU A 202 4.30 14.63 3.99
CA LEU A 202 5.24 14.41 5.07
C LEU A 202 6.69 14.35 4.59
N GLY A 203 6.93 14.59 3.30
CA GLY A 203 8.26 14.67 2.71
C GLY A 203 8.75 13.42 1.99
N ALA A 204 7.92 12.39 1.83
CA ALA A 204 8.24 11.26 0.95
C ALA A 204 8.32 11.73 -0.52
N ASP A 205 9.18 11.10 -1.30
CA ASP A 205 9.35 11.37 -2.73
C ASP A 205 8.48 10.47 -3.61
N ILE A 206 8.26 9.23 -3.13
CA ILE A 206 7.52 8.19 -3.84
C ILE A 206 6.57 7.53 -2.84
N VAL A 207 5.33 7.30 -3.28
CA VAL A 207 4.33 6.51 -2.55
C VAL A 207 3.97 5.27 -3.35
N ILE A 208 3.82 4.16 -2.66
CA ILE A 208 3.44 2.88 -3.25
C ILE A 208 2.11 2.44 -2.64
N HIS A 209 1.25 1.90 -3.50
CA HIS A 209 0.01 1.26 -3.08
C HIS A 209 -0.13 -0.14 -3.66
N SER A 210 -0.61 -1.06 -2.85
CA SER A 210 -1.26 -2.27 -3.34
C SER A 210 -2.76 -1.98 -3.48
N ALA A 211 -3.21 -1.73 -4.71
CA ALA A 211 -4.63 -1.48 -4.98
C ALA A 211 -5.52 -2.69 -4.66
N THR A 212 -4.91 -3.89 -4.60
CA THR A 212 -5.51 -5.16 -4.17
C THR A 212 -6.20 -5.09 -2.78
N LYS A 213 -5.74 -4.16 -1.93
CA LYS A 213 -6.16 -4.03 -0.52
C LYS A 213 -7.37 -3.09 -0.41
N TYR A 214 -7.30 -2.11 0.45
CA TYR A 214 -8.41 -1.18 0.70
C TYR A 214 -8.87 -0.38 -0.52
N ILE A 215 -8.04 -0.16 -1.55
CA ILE A 215 -8.47 0.55 -2.77
C ILE A 215 -9.53 -0.26 -3.50
N ASP A 216 -9.32 -1.58 -3.69
CA ASP A 216 -10.38 -2.50 -4.12
C ASP A 216 -11.46 -2.65 -3.05
N GLY A 217 -11.04 -3.04 -1.87
CA GLY A 217 -11.86 -3.16 -0.66
C GLY A 217 -12.83 -4.34 -0.64
N GLN A 218 -12.83 -5.21 -1.65
CA GLN A 218 -13.77 -6.33 -1.78
C GLN A 218 -13.12 -7.65 -2.26
N GLY A 219 -11.78 -7.70 -2.32
CA GLY A 219 -11.04 -8.92 -2.66
C GLY A 219 -11.23 -9.39 -4.10
N ARG A 220 -11.49 -8.47 -5.07
CA ARG A 220 -11.88 -8.79 -6.45
C ARG A 220 -10.73 -8.84 -7.43
N ALA A 221 -9.73 -7.95 -7.27
CA ALA A 221 -8.70 -7.72 -8.27
C ALA A 221 -7.32 -7.48 -7.68
N LEU A 222 -6.28 -7.81 -8.45
CA LEU A 222 -4.90 -7.47 -8.15
C LEU A 222 -4.50 -6.19 -8.87
N GLY A 223 -3.79 -5.30 -8.17
CA GLY A 223 -3.23 -4.10 -8.75
C GLY A 223 -2.29 -3.40 -7.80
N GLY A 224 -1.55 -2.44 -8.34
CA GLY A 224 -0.66 -1.58 -7.58
C GLY A 224 -0.49 -0.24 -8.25
N ALA A 225 0.17 0.68 -7.57
CA ALA A 225 0.49 2.00 -8.11
C ALA A 225 1.76 2.57 -7.48
N VAL A 226 2.49 3.35 -8.27
CA VAL A 226 3.63 4.18 -7.83
C VAL A 226 3.27 5.63 -8.10
N LEU A 227 3.39 6.49 -7.09
CA LEU A 227 3.00 7.89 -7.15
C LEU A 227 4.16 8.80 -6.72
N GLY A 228 4.24 9.98 -7.29
CA GLY A 228 5.26 10.97 -6.95
C GLY A 228 5.28 12.15 -7.92
N SER A 229 6.41 12.86 -7.97
CA SER A 229 6.62 13.88 -8.99
C SER A 229 6.89 13.24 -10.36
N LYS A 230 6.55 13.92 -11.44
CA LYS A 230 6.85 13.48 -12.81
C LYS A 230 8.34 13.16 -12.99
N LYS A 231 9.20 14.00 -12.41
CA LYS A 231 10.66 13.84 -12.43
C LYS A 231 11.10 12.52 -11.79
N ASN A 232 10.59 12.20 -10.59
CA ASN A 232 10.99 10.99 -9.87
C ASN A 232 10.43 9.72 -10.51
N LEU A 233 9.32 9.84 -11.26
CA LEU A 233 8.65 8.69 -11.89
C LEU A 233 9.01 8.46 -13.36
N GLU A 234 9.81 9.31 -13.99
CA GLU A 234 10.19 9.17 -15.40
C GLU A 234 10.84 7.81 -15.70
N SER A 235 11.84 7.44 -14.90
CA SER A 235 12.53 6.15 -15.04
C SER A 235 11.65 4.96 -14.66
N VAL A 236 10.75 5.13 -13.67
CA VAL A 236 9.77 4.12 -13.27
C VAL A 236 8.79 3.83 -14.41
N TYR A 237 8.30 4.89 -15.07
CA TYR A 237 7.45 4.75 -16.27
C TYR A 237 8.19 4.08 -17.42
N GLY A 238 9.44 4.46 -17.67
CA GLY A 238 10.30 3.83 -18.68
C GLY A 238 10.47 2.33 -18.45
N PHE A 239 10.72 1.93 -17.19
CA PHE A 239 10.79 0.51 -16.81
C PHE A 239 9.44 -0.20 -17.04
N LEU A 240 8.34 0.36 -16.54
CA LEU A 240 7.01 -0.23 -16.71
C LEU A 240 6.66 -0.46 -18.19
N ARG A 241 6.83 0.59 -19.00
CA ARG A 241 6.53 0.56 -20.44
C ARG A 241 7.31 -0.54 -21.17
N THR A 242 8.55 -0.78 -20.74
CA THR A 242 9.45 -1.76 -21.38
C THR A 242 9.27 -3.16 -20.82
N ALA A 243 9.26 -3.32 -19.50
CA ALA A 243 9.18 -4.62 -18.82
C ALA A 243 7.76 -5.21 -18.75
N GLY A 244 6.73 -4.36 -18.82
CA GLY A 244 5.35 -4.77 -19.05
C GLY A 244 4.50 -5.19 -17.84
N PRO A 245 4.84 -4.93 -16.56
CA PRO A 245 3.97 -5.28 -15.43
C PRO A 245 2.80 -4.29 -15.26
N THR A 246 2.06 -4.04 -16.33
CA THR A 246 0.99 -3.03 -16.43
C THR A 246 -0.34 -3.54 -15.90
N MET A 247 -1.18 -2.61 -15.41
CA MET A 247 -2.54 -2.91 -14.95
C MET A 247 -3.48 -3.17 -16.13
N SER A 248 -4.39 -4.14 -16.00
CA SER A 248 -5.46 -4.32 -16.97
C SER A 248 -6.53 -3.24 -16.82
N ALA A 249 -7.16 -2.86 -17.95
CA ALA A 249 -8.25 -1.89 -17.95
C ALA A 249 -9.44 -2.34 -17.08
N PHE A 250 -9.73 -3.65 -17.04
CA PHE A 250 -10.78 -4.20 -16.20
C PHE A 250 -10.50 -4.00 -14.72
N ASN A 251 -9.27 -4.30 -14.27
CA ASN A 251 -8.89 -4.09 -12.87
C ASN A 251 -8.89 -2.60 -12.50
N ALA A 252 -8.40 -1.73 -13.40
CA ALA A 252 -8.46 -0.28 -13.20
C ALA A 252 -9.89 0.21 -13.00
N TRP A 253 -10.85 -0.30 -13.79
CA TRP A 253 -12.27 0.04 -13.63
C TRP A 253 -12.82 -0.43 -12.28
N ILE A 254 -12.47 -1.64 -11.81
CA ILE A 254 -12.84 -2.13 -10.47
C ILE A 254 -12.31 -1.19 -9.38
N PHE A 255 -11.04 -0.75 -9.49
CA PHE A 255 -10.43 0.14 -8.50
C PHE A 255 -11.03 1.55 -8.54
N LEU A 256 -11.42 2.06 -9.71
CA LEU A 256 -12.19 3.30 -9.82
C LEU A 256 -13.46 3.22 -8.96
N LYS A 257 -14.20 2.11 -9.07
CA LYS A 257 -15.41 1.89 -8.26
C LYS A 257 -15.10 1.65 -6.77
N GLY A 258 -13.98 1.04 -6.46
CA GLY A 258 -13.52 0.90 -5.08
C GLY A 258 -13.16 2.24 -4.42
N MET A 259 -12.53 3.15 -5.15
CA MET A 259 -12.15 4.47 -4.65
C MET A 259 -13.35 5.37 -4.30
N GLU A 260 -14.46 5.28 -5.03
CA GLU A 260 -15.67 6.09 -4.79
C GLU A 260 -16.18 5.98 -3.34
N THR A 261 -16.02 4.82 -2.72
CA THR A 261 -16.47 4.53 -1.35
C THR A 261 -15.31 4.40 -0.35
N LEU A 262 -14.08 4.69 -0.75
CA LEU A 262 -12.89 4.42 0.06
C LEU A 262 -12.94 5.13 1.42
N LYS A 263 -13.36 6.41 1.46
CA LYS A 263 -13.41 7.18 2.71
C LYS A 263 -14.36 6.55 3.72
N ILE A 264 -15.59 6.29 3.34
CA ILE A 264 -16.60 5.72 4.25
C ILE A 264 -16.22 4.32 4.73
N ARG A 265 -15.54 3.52 3.87
CA ARG A 265 -15.02 2.21 4.28
C ARG A 265 -13.87 2.35 5.28
N MET A 266 -12.90 3.22 5.01
CA MET A 266 -11.76 3.41 5.92
C MET A 266 -12.17 3.96 7.28
N GLU A 267 -13.17 4.82 7.35
CA GLU A 267 -13.75 5.31 8.60
C GLU A 267 -14.42 4.18 9.39
N ALA A 268 -15.24 3.36 8.72
CA ALA A 268 -15.89 2.21 9.35
C ALA A 268 -14.90 1.12 9.80
N HIS A 269 -13.94 0.75 8.95
CA HIS A 269 -12.85 -0.18 9.32
C HIS A 269 -12.10 0.30 10.57
N SER A 270 -11.77 1.59 10.62
CA SER A 270 -11.02 2.17 11.74
C SER A 270 -11.82 2.20 13.03
N ALA A 271 -13.12 2.53 12.95
CA ALA A 271 -14.01 2.52 14.10
C ALA A 271 -14.16 1.11 14.69
N ASN A 272 -14.45 0.13 13.83
CA ASN A 272 -14.55 -1.28 14.23
C ASN A 272 -13.22 -1.80 14.81
N ALA A 273 -12.09 -1.45 14.19
CA ALA A 273 -10.77 -1.86 14.65
C ALA A 273 -10.43 -1.29 16.03
N LEU A 274 -10.76 -0.04 16.30
CA LEU A 274 -10.54 0.57 17.61
C LEU A 274 -11.38 -0.11 18.71
N GLU A 275 -12.64 -0.37 18.43
CA GLU A 275 -13.53 -1.05 19.38
C GLU A 275 -13.08 -2.49 19.63
N LEU A 276 -12.72 -3.22 18.57
CA LEU A 276 -12.17 -4.58 18.68
C LEU A 276 -10.86 -4.59 19.47
N ALA A 277 -9.95 -3.64 19.22
CA ALA A 277 -8.67 -3.54 19.94
C ALA A 277 -8.87 -3.29 21.45
N ARG A 278 -9.84 -2.44 21.82
CA ARG A 278 -10.21 -2.21 23.23
C ARG A 278 -10.77 -3.47 23.88
N TRP A 279 -11.67 -4.17 23.17
CA TRP A 279 -12.25 -5.42 23.66
C TRP A 279 -11.18 -6.50 23.85
N LEU A 280 -10.28 -6.67 22.86
CA LEU A 280 -9.15 -7.62 22.96
C LEU A 280 -8.23 -7.30 24.12
N SER A 281 -7.99 -6.01 24.43
CA SER A 281 -7.13 -5.60 25.55
C SER A 281 -7.70 -5.98 26.91
N ALA A 282 -9.00 -6.24 27.00
CA ALA A 282 -9.68 -6.68 28.23
C ALA A 282 -9.76 -8.21 28.37
N GLN A 283 -9.33 -8.99 27.35
CA GLN A 283 -9.45 -10.44 27.39
C GLN A 283 -8.34 -11.08 28.23
N PRO A 284 -8.64 -12.01 29.15
CA PRO A 284 -7.65 -12.58 30.07
C PRO A 284 -6.56 -13.39 29.38
N ASN A 285 -6.88 -14.02 28.23
CA ASN A 285 -5.97 -14.84 27.44
C ASN A 285 -5.19 -14.04 26.37
N VAL A 286 -5.44 -12.73 26.24
CA VAL A 286 -4.66 -11.82 25.41
C VAL A 286 -3.53 -11.22 26.25
N GLN A 287 -2.30 -11.35 25.75
CA GLN A 287 -1.11 -10.85 26.42
C GLN A 287 -0.82 -9.40 26.03
N ARG A 288 -1.03 -9.05 24.74
CA ARG A 288 -0.74 -7.73 24.21
C ARG A 288 -1.57 -7.48 22.96
N VAL A 289 -1.96 -6.21 22.74
CA VAL A 289 -2.62 -5.74 21.52
C VAL A 289 -1.74 -4.68 20.85
N PHE A 290 -1.60 -4.79 19.54
CA PHE A 290 -0.85 -3.86 18.68
C PHE A 290 -1.87 -3.14 17.78
N TYR A 291 -2.15 -1.89 18.09
CA TYR A 291 -3.04 -1.04 17.33
C TYR A 291 -2.73 0.44 17.55
N PRO A 292 -2.37 1.21 16.51
CA PRO A 292 -1.88 2.59 16.67
C PRO A 292 -2.91 3.55 17.28
N GLY A 293 -4.20 3.24 17.18
CA GLY A 293 -5.29 4.00 17.80
C GLY A 293 -5.44 3.83 19.31
N LEU A 294 -4.74 2.86 19.94
CA LEU A 294 -4.73 2.71 21.41
C LEU A 294 -3.65 3.59 22.04
N PRO A 295 -3.95 4.31 23.14
CA PRO A 295 -2.93 5.08 23.88
C PRO A 295 -1.74 4.24 24.40
N SER A 296 -1.95 2.93 24.55
CA SER A 296 -0.90 1.99 24.96
C SER A 296 0.08 1.61 23.85
N HIS A 297 -0.19 1.99 22.58
CA HIS A 297 0.73 1.72 21.48
C HIS A 297 1.97 2.63 21.60
N PRO A 298 3.21 2.10 21.47
CA PRO A 298 4.43 2.88 21.68
C PRO A 298 4.54 4.14 20.81
N GLN A 299 4.00 4.12 19.61
CA GLN A 299 4.01 5.25 18.67
C GLN A 299 2.63 5.91 18.51
N HIS A 300 1.72 5.80 19.49
CA HIS A 300 0.36 6.37 19.41
C HIS A 300 0.37 7.85 19.02
N ASP A 301 1.14 8.67 19.74
CA ASP A 301 1.18 10.12 19.51
C ASP A 301 1.72 10.47 18.10
N LEU A 302 2.71 9.73 17.63
CA LEU A 302 3.24 9.88 16.26
C LEU A 302 2.16 9.48 15.24
N ALA A 303 1.50 8.35 15.44
CA ALA A 303 0.42 7.88 14.59
C ALA A 303 -0.69 8.94 14.47
N MET A 304 -1.14 9.50 15.57
CA MET A 304 -2.23 10.50 15.58
C MET A 304 -1.83 11.86 15.01
N ARG A 305 -0.52 12.15 14.90
CA ARG A 305 -0.04 13.33 14.18
C ARG A 305 0.10 13.09 12.67
N GLN A 306 0.44 11.86 12.28
CA GLN A 306 0.82 11.49 10.90
C GLN A 306 -0.35 10.91 10.11
N GLN A 307 -1.28 10.24 10.76
CA GLN A 307 -2.46 9.62 10.17
C GLN A 307 -3.74 9.99 10.91
N LYS A 308 -4.89 9.94 10.23
CA LYS A 308 -6.17 10.39 10.80
C LYS A 308 -6.73 9.46 11.87
N THR A 309 -6.48 8.15 11.75
CA THR A 309 -6.97 7.10 12.67
C THR A 309 -5.97 5.96 12.73
N GLY A 310 -6.21 4.96 13.60
CA GLY A 310 -5.37 3.77 13.72
C GLY A 310 -5.44 2.79 12.54
N GLY A 311 -6.37 3.00 11.59
CA GLY A 311 -6.56 2.11 10.45
C GLY A 311 -7.36 0.84 10.78
N GLY A 312 -7.41 -0.10 9.83
CA GLY A 312 -8.22 -1.32 9.93
C GLY A 312 -7.47 -2.60 10.33
N ILE A 313 -6.19 -2.51 10.70
CA ILE A 313 -5.38 -3.68 11.08
C ILE A 313 -5.19 -3.72 12.59
N VAL A 314 -5.53 -4.84 13.21
CA VAL A 314 -5.28 -5.11 14.63
C VAL A 314 -4.47 -6.39 14.72
N SER A 315 -3.37 -6.35 15.48
CA SER A 315 -2.63 -7.56 15.84
C SER A 315 -2.67 -7.75 17.35
N PHE A 316 -2.67 -8.98 17.80
CA PHE A 316 -2.63 -9.30 19.21
C PHE A 316 -1.90 -10.61 19.47
N GLU A 317 -1.36 -10.73 20.66
CA GLU A 317 -0.62 -11.91 21.12
C GLU A 317 -1.44 -12.64 22.17
N VAL A 318 -1.62 -13.94 21.99
CA VAL A 318 -2.30 -14.80 22.96
C VAL A 318 -1.31 -15.54 23.84
N LYS A 319 -1.69 -15.80 25.09
CA LYS A 319 -0.96 -16.69 26.00
C LYS A 319 -1.03 -18.12 25.50
N GLY A 320 0.08 -18.88 25.60
CA GLY A 320 0.13 -20.29 25.18
C GLY A 320 0.69 -20.51 23.77
N GLY A 321 1.22 -19.46 23.14
CA GLY A 321 1.99 -19.55 21.88
C GLY A 321 1.17 -20.08 20.71
N LYS A 322 1.85 -20.80 19.79
CA LYS A 322 1.30 -21.23 18.51
C LYS A 322 -0.01 -22.02 18.61
N GLN A 323 -0.10 -22.96 19.54
CA GLN A 323 -1.29 -23.80 19.68
C GLN A 323 -2.51 -22.99 20.11
N ALA A 324 -2.32 -22.04 21.04
CA ALA A 324 -3.38 -21.14 21.45
C ALA A 324 -3.79 -20.19 20.29
N ALA A 325 -2.84 -19.65 19.54
CA ALA A 325 -3.14 -18.83 18.37
C ALA A 325 -3.93 -19.59 17.31
N TRP A 326 -3.55 -20.84 17.03
CA TRP A 326 -4.26 -21.69 16.08
C TRP A 326 -5.65 -22.05 16.60
N ARG A 327 -5.81 -22.37 17.89
CA ARG A 327 -7.14 -22.61 18.51
C ARG A 327 -8.06 -21.39 18.30
N VAL A 328 -7.57 -20.18 18.51
CA VAL A 328 -8.36 -18.95 18.27
C VAL A 328 -8.82 -18.89 16.82
N ILE A 329 -7.90 -19.07 15.87
CA ILE A 329 -8.18 -19.00 14.44
C ILE A 329 -9.15 -20.09 13.98
N ASP A 330 -8.90 -21.35 14.38
CA ASP A 330 -9.66 -22.53 13.91
C ASP A 330 -11.10 -22.58 14.48
N ASN A 331 -11.37 -21.88 15.59
CA ASN A 331 -12.70 -21.77 16.16
C ASN A 331 -13.55 -20.64 15.58
N THR A 332 -13.00 -19.78 14.74
CA THR A 332 -13.80 -18.76 14.07
C THR A 332 -14.73 -19.38 13.01
N LYS A 333 -15.93 -18.81 12.88
CA LYS A 333 -16.97 -19.22 11.92
C LYS A 333 -17.30 -18.14 10.91
N LEU A 334 -17.21 -16.87 11.35
CA LEU A 334 -17.49 -15.70 10.57
C LEU A 334 -16.25 -15.20 9.84
N LEU A 335 -15.13 -15.13 10.55
CA LEU A 335 -13.89 -14.56 10.03
C LEU A 335 -13.27 -15.46 8.96
N SER A 336 -12.83 -14.86 7.86
CA SER A 336 -12.15 -15.59 6.77
C SER A 336 -10.69 -15.85 7.13
N ILE A 337 -10.28 -17.11 7.16
CA ILE A 337 -8.87 -17.49 7.38
C ILE A 337 -8.12 -17.31 6.08
N THR A 338 -7.44 -16.16 5.93
CA THR A 338 -6.63 -15.83 4.76
C THR A 338 -5.53 -14.82 5.10
N ALA A 339 -4.44 -14.85 4.33
CA ALA A 339 -3.35 -13.89 4.47
C ALA A 339 -3.66 -12.52 3.85
N ASN A 340 -4.75 -12.38 3.06
CA ASN A 340 -5.17 -11.11 2.48
C ASN A 340 -5.67 -10.13 3.56
N LEU A 341 -5.90 -8.88 3.18
CA LEU A 341 -6.37 -7.82 4.06
C LEU A 341 -7.06 -6.71 3.26
N GLY A 342 -7.78 -5.82 3.94
CA GLY A 342 -8.41 -4.67 3.32
C GLY A 342 -9.73 -4.98 2.60
N ASP A 343 -10.36 -6.10 2.94
CA ASP A 343 -11.66 -6.53 2.42
C ASP A 343 -12.80 -6.01 3.32
N THR A 344 -14.02 -5.94 2.79
CA THR A 344 -15.24 -5.71 3.56
C THR A 344 -15.49 -6.80 4.60
N LYS A 345 -15.00 -8.01 4.35
CA LYS A 345 -15.04 -9.14 5.29
C LYS A 345 -13.81 -9.14 6.18
N THR A 346 -14.02 -9.37 7.46
CA THR A 346 -12.91 -9.55 8.42
C THR A 346 -12.09 -10.78 8.07
N THR A 347 -10.77 -10.60 8.00
CA THR A 347 -9.83 -11.69 7.76
C THR A 347 -8.91 -11.88 8.96
N ILE A 348 -8.54 -13.15 9.23
CA ILE A 348 -7.67 -13.53 10.32
C ILE A 348 -6.53 -14.41 9.81
N THR A 349 -5.33 -14.24 10.36
CA THR A 349 -4.17 -15.05 10.01
C THR A 349 -3.18 -15.19 11.16
N HIS A 350 -2.35 -16.24 11.12
CA HIS A 350 -1.21 -16.45 11.99
C HIS A 350 0.08 -16.05 11.26
N PRO A 351 0.65 -14.86 11.48
CA PRO A 351 1.78 -14.34 10.72
C PRO A 351 2.99 -15.26 10.69
N ALA A 352 3.35 -15.87 11.82
CA ALA A 352 4.53 -16.71 11.95
C ALA A 352 4.50 -17.96 11.04
N SER A 353 3.30 -18.52 10.74
CA SER A 353 3.16 -19.68 9.86
C SER A 353 2.64 -19.38 8.46
N THR A 354 2.37 -18.10 8.14
CA THR A 354 1.82 -17.70 6.84
C THR A 354 2.65 -16.59 6.20
N THR A 355 2.34 -15.32 6.44
CA THR A 355 2.96 -14.16 5.78
C THR A 355 4.46 -14.02 6.05
N HIS A 356 4.95 -14.55 7.18
CA HIS A 356 6.36 -14.51 7.59
C HIS A 356 6.99 -15.91 7.77
N ALA A 357 6.35 -16.95 7.23
CA ALA A 357 6.86 -18.32 7.35
C ALA A 357 8.18 -18.57 6.61
N ARG A 358 8.51 -17.73 5.61
CA ARG A 358 9.71 -17.89 4.76
C ARG A 358 10.95 -17.15 5.29
N ILE A 359 10.84 -16.42 6.39
CA ILE A 359 11.98 -15.83 7.08
C ILE A 359 12.41 -16.73 8.24
N THR A 360 13.69 -16.64 8.66
CA THR A 360 14.21 -17.51 9.71
C THR A 360 13.55 -17.23 11.07
N PRO A 361 13.53 -18.20 12.01
CA PRO A 361 13.01 -17.98 13.36
C PRO A 361 13.66 -16.78 14.07
N GLU A 362 14.99 -16.60 13.88
CA GLU A 362 15.75 -15.51 14.48
C GLU A 362 15.30 -14.15 13.88
N ALA A 363 15.08 -14.10 12.56
CA ALA A 363 14.60 -12.89 11.89
C ALA A 363 13.16 -12.57 12.31
N ARG A 364 12.29 -13.59 12.52
CA ARG A 364 10.94 -13.39 13.06
C ARG A 364 10.99 -12.83 14.48
N ALA A 365 11.82 -13.41 15.34
CA ALA A 365 12.00 -12.94 16.71
C ALA A 365 12.51 -11.50 16.76
N ALA A 366 13.50 -11.15 15.92
CA ALA A 366 14.03 -9.80 15.78
C ALA A 366 12.98 -8.79 15.28
N ALA A 367 12.01 -9.26 14.47
CA ALA A 367 10.87 -8.47 14.01
C ALA A 367 9.69 -8.47 15.00
N GLY A 368 9.83 -9.06 16.19
CA GLY A 368 8.77 -9.14 17.21
C GLY A 368 7.60 -10.06 16.84
N ILE A 369 7.76 -10.93 15.84
CA ILE A 369 6.73 -11.84 15.37
C ILE A 369 6.82 -13.15 16.16
N THR A 370 6.03 -13.24 17.21
CA THR A 370 5.98 -14.41 18.10
C THR A 370 5.06 -15.50 17.57
N ASP A 371 5.18 -16.69 18.13
CA ASP A 371 4.29 -17.83 17.80
C ASP A 371 2.86 -17.66 18.35
N GLY A 372 2.63 -16.72 19.28
CA GLY A 372 1.30 -16.39 19.81
C GLY A 372 0.60 -15.25 19.04
N LEU A 373 1.26 -14.67 18.02
CA LEU A 373 0.76 -13.50 17.32
C LEU A 373 -0.32 -13.84 16.30
N ILE A 374 -1.43 -13.11 16.36
CA ILE A 374 -2.55 -13.18 15.41
C ILE A 374 -2.73 -11.78 14.80
N ARG A 375 -2.96 -11.71 13.48
CA ARG A 375 -3.34 -10.47 12.78
C ARG A 375 -4.77 -10.57 12.27
N ILE A 376 -5.55 -9.54 12.53
CA ILE A 376 -6.89 -9.33 11.98
C ILE A 376 -6.87 -8.10 11.06
N ALA A 377 -7.39 -8.23 9.86
CA ALA A 377 -7.83 -7.09 9.07
C ALA A 377 -9.34 -6.97 9.28
N VAL A 378 -9.72 -5.94 10.02
CA VAL A 378 -11.10 -5.77 10.49
C VAL A 378 -11.98 -5.28 9.35
N GLY A 379 -13.07 -5.98 9.11
CA GLY A 379 -14.04 -5.70 8.05
C GLY A 379 -15.15 -4.72 8.47
N LEU A 380 -16.26 -4.82 7.75
CA LEU A 380 -17.41 -3.93 7.91
C LEU A 380 -18.61 -4.61 8.60
N GLU A 381 -18.41 -5.83 9.12
CA GLU A 381 -19.41 -6.53 9.92
C GLU A 381 -19.69 -5.76 11.22
N ALA A 382 -20.80 -6.05 11.87
CA ALA A 382 -21.04 -5.56 13.23
C ALA A 382 -19.90 -6.03 14.15
N VAL A 383 -19.25 -5.11 14.85
CA VAL A 383 -18.06 -5.42 15.66
C VAL A 383 -18.40 -6.42 16.77
N THR A 384 -19.62 -6.41 17.30
CA THR A 384 -20.13 -7.38 18.28
C THR A 384 -20.14 -8.80 17.76
N ASP A 385 -20.39 -9.01 16.45
CA ASP A 385 -20.37 -10.34 15.84
C ASP A 385 -18.92 -10.82 15.67
N ILE A 386 -17.99 -9.92 15.31
CA ILE A 386 -16.56 -10.20 15.25
C ILE A 386 -16.04 -10.61 16.65
N GLN A 387 -16.42 -9.88 17.69
CA GLN A 387 -16.06 -10.16 19.09
C GLN A 387 -16.60 -11.52 19.53
N ALA A 388 -17.88 -11.80 19.24
CA ALA A 388 -18.51 -13.09 19.57
C ALA A 388 -17.85 -14.27 18.86
N ASP A 389 -17.43 -14.08 17.62
CA ASP A 389 -16.75 -15.13 16.85
C ASP A 389 -15.33 -15.41 17.40
N LEU A 390 -14.57 -14.38 17.74
CA LEU A 390 -13.25 -14.52 18.37
C LEU A 390 -13.33 -15.11 19.78
N ALA A 391 -14.36 -14.79 20.55
CA ALA A 391 -14.57 -15.31 21.91
C ALA A 391 -14.63 -16.85 21.93
N ARG A 392 -15.07 -17.50 20.84
CA ARG A 392 -15.12 -18.97 20.73
C ARG A 392 -13.75 -19.64 20.94
N GLY A 393 -12.69 -19.01 20.49
CA GLY A 393 -11.34 -19.55 20.59
C GLY A 393 -10.48 -18.90 21.67
N LEU A 394 -10.92 -17.75 22.22
CA LEU A 394 -10.28 -17.09 23.36
C LEU A 394 -10.75 -17.62 24.72
N SER A 395 -11.90 -18.31 24.76
CA SER A 395 -12.35 -19.04 25.95
C SER A 395 -11.48 -20.29 26.14
N ASP A 396 -11.27 -20.68 27.41
CA ASP A 396 -10.47 -21.84 27.80
C ASP A 396 -11.02 -23.18 27.27
#